data_27609105d0c6da272698ac507cef1af3
#
_entry.id   27609105d0c6da272698ac507cef1af3
#
_cell.length_a   1.000
_cell.length_b   1.000
_cell.length_c   1.000
_cell.angle_alpha   90.00
_cell.angle_beta   90.00
_cell.angle_gamma   90.00
#
_symmetry.space_group_name_H-M   'P 1'
#
loop_
_entity.id
_entity.type
_entity.pdbx_description
1 polymer ?
#
loop_
_entity_poly.entity_id
_entity_poly.type
_entity_poly.pdbx_seq_one_letter_code
_entity_poly.pdbx_strand_id
1 'polypeptide(L)'
;GVYYKHDYSEGVDISRYKNIPVPTSYMAEKSKYDFVGGYDYAKKAGILHVADHHVSPGKKQWTWGCGDFGKAWDRNLTDADGPYVELMTGVYTDNQPDFTWLKPFEEKTFKQYFMPYKAVGQVKNATIHALLNVEKSDQGIYVCVYATEEYRDAEVIFEYQGTEIYRETITVSPENIFEKEIPEMISDETKLKVRVVHKDNVLVEYQAEPKEIPELAEPAKAAKDPEEIMTNEELYLTGQHIEQYRHATYLPDPYYLEGLKRDGGDIRINNAYGLLKLRRGCFKE
;
A
#
# COMPACT_ATOMS: atom_id res chain seq x y z
N GLY A 1 4.92 -9.77 -8.78
CA GLY A 1 3.76 -10.13 -8.00
C GLY A 1 3.71 -9.34 -6.72
N VAL A 2 2.54 -8.99 -6.26
CA VAL A 2 2.37 -8.48 -4.92
C VAL A 2 2.63 -9.65 -3.98
N TYR A 3 3.76 -9.62 -3.28
CA TYR A 3 4.02 -10.58 -2.22
C TYR A 3 3.26 -10.12 -0.98
N TYR A 4 2.16 -10.78 -0.71
CA TYR A 4 1.57 -10.71 0.60
C TYR A 4 2.48 -11.52 1.52
N LYS A 5 2.91 -10.95 2.64
CA LYS A 5 3.75 -11.63 3.63
C LYS A 5 3.08 -12.87 4.23
N HIS A 6 1.76 -12.97 4.10
CA HIS A 6 1.00 -14.20 4.34
C HIS A 6 0.34 -14.64 3.05
N ASP A 7 0.57 -15.86 2.69
CA ASP A 7 -0.14 -16.50 1.58
C ASP A 7 -1.52 -16.98 2.04
N TYR A 8 -2.49 -16.06 2.10
CA TYR A 8 -3.90 -16.40 2.28
C TYR A 8 -4.52 -17.01 1.02
N SER A 9 -3.75 -17.14 -0.04
CA SER A 9 -4.19 -17.63 -1.33
C SER A 9 -3.90 -19.12 -1.56
N GLU A 10 -3.30 -19.79 -0.58
CA GLU A 10 -2.92 -21.22 -0.68
C GLU A 10 -2.03 -21.51 -1.90
N GLY A 11 -1.08 -20.62 -2.18
CA GLY A 11 -0.17 -20.73 -3.33
C GLY A 11 -0.73 -20.21 -4.65
N VAL A 12 -1.94 -19.63 -4.68
CA VAL A 12 -2.51 -19.01 -5.88
C VAL A 12 -1.98 -17.59 -6.05
N ASP A 13 -1.54 -17.23 -7.25
CA ASP A 13 -1.11 -15.84 -7.56
C ASP A 13 -2.32 -14.89 -7.62
N ILE A 14 -2.64 -14.24 -6.52
CA ILE A 14 -3.75 -13.30 -6.37
C ILE A 14 -3.48 -11.92 -7.00
N SER A 15 -2.28 -11.67 -7.53
CA SER A 15 -2.03 -10.49 -8.36
C SER A 15 -2.70 -10.56 -9.73
N ARG A 16 -3.25 -11.73 -10.08
CA ARG A 16 -3.95 -11.97 -11.34
C ARG A 16 -5.45 -12.02 -11.11
N TYR A 17 -6.20 -11.08 -11.69
CA TYR A 17 -7.66 -11.01 -11.58
C TYR A 17 -8.34 -12.37 -11.87
N LYS A 18 -7.88 -13.10 -12.89
CA LYS A 18 -8.43 -14.42 -13.26
C LYS A 18 -8.38 -15.48 -12.16
N ASN A 19 -7.54 -15.26 -11.14
CA ASN A 19 -7.37 -16.18 -10.02
C ASN A 19 -8.20 -15.78 -8.80
N ILE A 20 -9.02 -14.74 -8.90
CA ILE A 20 -9.86 -14.23 -7.81
C ILE A 20 -11.32 -14.50 -8.16
N PRO A 21 -11.92 -15.63 -7.76
CA PRO A 21 -13.26 -16.03 -8.21
C PRO A 21 -14.40 -15.29 -7.50
N VAL A 22 -14.16 -14.75 -6.32
CA VAL A 22 -15.18 -14.13 -5.45
C VAL A 22 -14.81 -12.70 -5.08
N PRO A 23 -15.79 -11.87 -4.63
CA PRO A 23 -15.49 -10.52 -4.15
C PRO A 23 -14.42 -10.54 -3.06
N THR A 24 -13.33 -9.81 -3.28
CA THR A 24 -12.17 -9.87 -2.39
C THR A 24 -11.44 -8.53 -2.32
N SER A 25 -11.05 -8.17 -1.09
CA SER A 25 -10.12 -7.09 -0.79
C SER A 25 -8.75 -7.63 -0.41
N TYR A 26 -7.72 -7.06 -0.97
CA TYR A 26 -6.35 -7.26 -0.51
C TYR A 26 -5.77 -5.92 -0.06
N MET A 27 -5.16 -5.89 1.12
CA MET A 27 -4.55 -4.69 1.69
C MET A 27 -3.07 -4.93 1.87
N ALA A 28 -2.24 -3.96 1.47
CA ALA A 28 -0.83 -3.97 1.81
C ALA A 28 -0.70 -3.70 3.31
N GLU A 29 -0.05 -4.60 4.04
CA GLU A 29 0.15 -4.43 5.48
C GLU A 29 1.12 -3.29 5.76
N LYS A 30 2.30 -3.33 5.15
CA LYS A 30 3.30 -2.26 5.20
C LYS A 30 4.01 -2.22 3.85
N SER A 31 3.89 -1.14 3.14
CA SER A 31 4.60 -0.95 1.87
C SER A 31 5.74 0.03 2.06
N LYS A 32 6.93 -0.34 1.58
CA LYS A 32 8.09 0.56 1.48
C LYS A 32 8.13 1.31 0.15
N TYR A 33 7.22 1.00 -0.75
CA TYR A 33 7.17 1.59 -2.09
C TYR A 33 6.14 2.71 -2.14
N ASP A 34 6.42 3.70 -2.95
CA ASP A 34 5.58 4.87 -3.16
C ASP A 34 4.46 4.66 -4.18
N PHE A 35 4.22 3.42 -4.63
CA PHE A 35 3.27 3.17 -5.71
C PHE A 35 2.31 2.00 -5.42
N VAL A 36 1.20 2.03 -6.12
CA VAL A 36 0.30 0.90 -6.36
C VAL A 36 -0.23 1.00 -7.78
N GLY A 37 -0.48 -0.13 -8.45
CA GLY A 37 -0.94 -0.07 -9.83
C GLY A 37 -1.54 -1.38 -10.34
N GLY A 38 -2.12 -1.27 -11.52
CA GLY A 38 -2.66 -2.40 -12.29
C GLY A 38 -2.26 -2.30 -13.77
N TYR A 39 -2.20 -3.45 -14.43
CA TYR A 39 -1.82 -3.56 -15.83
C TYR A 39 -2.74 -4.53 -16.57
N ASP A 40 -3.29 -4.06 -17.68
CA ASP A 40 -4.06 -4.87 -18.63
C ASP A 40 -3.11 -5.42 -19.71
N TYR A 41 -2.84 -6.72 -19.66
CA TYR A 41 -1.95 -7.39 -20.60
C TYR A 41 -2.53 -7.45 -22.02
N ALA A 42 -3.85 -7.42 -22.18
CA ALA A 42 -4.48 -7.41 -23.51
C ALA A 42 -4.33 -6.04 -24.19
N LYS A 43 -4.50 -4.97 -23.43
CA LYS A 43 -4.33 -3.58 -23.90
C LYS A 43 -2.87 -3.13 -23.87
N LYS A 44 -2.00 -3.88 -23.19
CA LYS A 44 -0.59 -3.51 -22.92
C LYS A 44 -0.46 -2.14 -22.28
N ALA A 45 -1.36 -1.81 -21.40
CA ALA A 45 -1.45 -0.53 -20.72
C ALA A 45 -1.86 -0.70 -19.25
N GLY A 46 -1.51 0.27 -18.44
CA GLY A 46 -1.83 0.27 -17.02
C GLY A 46 -1.96 1.66 -16.45
N ILE A 47 -2.32 1.70 -15.18
CA ILE A 47 -2.35 2.92 -14.39
C ILE A 47 -1.61 2.69 -13.09
N LEU A 48 -0.85 3.70 -12.67
CA LEU A 48 -0.18 3.76 -11.37
C LEU A 48 -0.70 4.95 -10.58
N HIS A 49 -0.75 4.76 -9.28
CA HIS A 49 -0.79 5.81 -8.30
C HIS A 49 0.59 5.88 -7.63
N VAL A 50 1.17 7.08 -7.55
CA VAL A 50 2.44 7.34 -6.86
C VAL A 50 2.23 8.42 -5.81
N ALA A 51 2.64 8.13 -4.58
CA ALA A 51 2.65 9.06 -3.46
C ALA A 51 3.62 8.56 -2.40
N ASP A 52 4.19 9.47 -1.62
CA ASP A 52 5.04 9.14 -0.47
C ASP A 52 4.31 8.18 0.48
N HIS A 53 4.85 6.98 0.68
CA HIS A 53 4.23 5.94 1.49
C HIS A 53 4.15 6.30 2.99
N HIS A 54 4.94 7.28 3.48
CA HIS A 54 4.83 7.79 4.85
C HIS A 54 3.61 8.70 5.03
N VAL A 55 3.13 9.30 3.96
CA VAL A 55 1.93 10.16 3.94
C VAL A 55 0.71 9.41 3.45
N SER A 56 0.89 8.53 2.47
CA SER A 56 -0.15 7.68 1.87
C SER A 56 0.18 6.20 2.03
N PRO A 57 0.16 5.66 3.26
CA PRO A 57 0.55 4.29 3.54
C PRO A 57 -0.50 3.26 3.08
N GLY A 58 -1.77 3.63 3.10
CA GLY A 58 -2.88 2.73 2.80
C GLY A 58 -2.96 2.39 1.32
N LYS A 59 -2.73 1.11 0.99
CA LYS A 59 -2.85 0.58 -0.38
C LYS A 59 -3.73 -0.66 -0.36
N LYS A 60 -4.74 -0.66 -1.21
CA LYS A 60 -5.75 -1.70 -1.23
C LYS A 60 -6.19 -1.98 -2.67
N GLN A 61 -6.44 -3.24 -2.95
CA GLN A 61 -7.06 -3.72 -4.17
C GLN A 61 -8.41 -4.33 -3.82
N TRP A 62 -9.42 -4.04 -4.64
CA TRP A 62 -10.74 -4.66 -4.59
C TRP A 62 -11.16 -5.15 -5.96
N THR A 63 -11.86 -6.26 -6.00
CA THR A 63 -12.58 -6.74 -7.17
C THR A 63 -13.82 -7.53 -6.76
N TRP A 64 -14.84 -7.52 -7.62
CA TRP A 64 -16.02 -8.39 -7.50
C TRP A 64 -15.71 -9.85 -7.82
N GLY A 65 -14.51 -10.14 -8.32
CA GLY A 65 -14.07 -11.45 -8.71
C GLY A 65 -14.42 -11.82 -10.14
N CYS A 66 -13.77 -12.88 -10.64
CA CYS A 66 -13.94 -13.38 -12.01
C CYS A 66 -15.01 -14.45 -12.18
N GLY A 67 -15.72 -14.84 -11.10
CA GLY A 67 -16.86 -15.75 -11.13
C GLY A 67 -18.13 -15.09 -11.67
N ASP A 68 -19.23 -15.82 -11.70
CA ASP A 68 -20.49 -15.35 -12.32
C ASP A 68 -21.07 -14.12 -11.62
N PHE A 69 -20.94 -14.05 -10.30
CA PHE A 69 -21.35 -12.88 -9.52
C PHE A 69 -20.53 -11.63 -9.89
N GLY A 70 -19.21 -11.76 -9.99
CA GLY A 70 -18.34 -10.68 -10.42
C GLY A 70 -18.63 -10.20 -11.83
N LYS A 71 -18.82 -11.14 -12.77
CA LYS A 71 -19.20 -10.81 -14.14
C LYS A 71 -20.56 -10.10 -14.25
N ALA A 72 -21.49 -10.40 -13.35
CA ALA A 72 -22.75 -9.67 -13.29
C ALA A 72 -22.54 -8.20 -12.86
N TRP A 73 -21.66 -7.97 -11.90
CA TRP A 73 -21.29 -6.61 -11.49
C TRP A 73 -20.48 -5.87 -12.55
N ASP A 74 -19.53 -6.54 -13.21
CA ASP A 74 -18.74 -5.95 -14.30
C ASP A 74 -19.67 -5.36 -15.40
N ARG A 75 -20.71 -6.09 -15.80
CA ARG A 75 -21.68 -5.58 -16.79
C ARG A 75 -22.42 -4.31 -16.36
N ASN A 76 -22.56 -4.09 -15.06
CA ASN A 76 -23.22 -2.89 -14.52
C ASN A 76 -22.24 -1.73 -14.31
N LEU A 77 -20.95 -2.01 -14.12
CA LEU A 77 -19.96 -1.00 -13.75
C LEU A 77 -19.06 -0.55 -14.91
N THR A 78 -18.81 -1.45 -15.86
CA THR A 78 -17.81 -1.20 -16.92
C THR A 78 -18.39 -1.38 -18.34
N ASP A 79 -19.68 -1.66 -18.47
CA ASP A 79 -20.33 -1.97 -19.76
C ASP A 79 -19.56 -3.08 -20.52
N ALA A 80 -18.85 -2.72 -21.59
CA ALA A 80 -18.07 -3.62 -22.43
C ALA A 80 -16.54 -3.54 -22.18
N ASP A 81 -16.09 -2.74 -21.21
CA ASP A 81 -14.66 -2.46 -21.02
C ASP A 81 -13.90 -3.55 -20.25
N GLY A 82 -14.62 -4.56 -19.75
CA GLY A 82 -14.03 -5.74 -19.10
C GLY A 82 -14.11 -5.70 -17.56
N PRO A 83 -13.26 -6.47 -16.88
CA PRO A 83 -13.33 -6.65 -15.44
C PRO A 83 -13.15 -5.34 -14.66
N TYR A 84 -13.93 -5.19 -13.59
CA TYR A 84 -13.83 -4.08 -12.67
C TYR A 84 -12.83 -4.39 -11.54
N VAL A 85 -11.82 -3.54 -11.42
CA VAL A 85 -10.82 -3.59 -10.34
C VAL A 85 -10.64 -2.20 -9.76
N GLU A 86 -10.68 -2.09 -8.43
CA GLU A 86 -10.39 -0.86 -7.72
C GLU A 86 -8.97 -0.90 -7.17
N LEU A 87 -8.21 0.18 -7.42
CA LEU A 87 -6.94 0.45 -6.76
C LEU A 87 -7.16 1.64 -5.83
N MET A 88 -7.05 1.39 -4.54
CA MET A 88 -7.35 2.37 -3.50
C MET A 88 -6.10 2.72 -2.70
N THR A 89 -6.03 3.97 -2.30
CA THR A 89 -4.94 4.49 -1.45
C THR A 89 -5.52 5.30 -0.32
N GLY A 90 -4.99 5.11 0.89
CA GLY A 90 -5.34 5.89 2.06
C GLY A 90 -4.27 6.91 2.39
N VAL A 91 -4.67 8.09 2.89
CA VAL A 91 -3.76 9.18 3.30
C VAL A 91 -3.81 9.32 4.81
N TYR A 92 -2.64 9.41 5.45
CA TYR A 92 -2.45 9.52 6.90
C TYR A 92 -2.93 8.35 7.75
N THR A 93 -3.45 7.30 7.14
CA THR A 93 -3.82 6.04 7.79
C THR A 93 -3.41 4.86 6.91
N ASP A 94 -3.27 3.69 7.50
CA ASP A 94 -3.05 2.45 6.76
C ASP A 94 -4.33 2.06 5.98
N ASN A 95 -4.95 0.94 6.32
CA ASN A 95 -6.17 0.49 5.67
C ASN A 95 -7.31 0.41 6.69
N GLN A 96 -8.55 0.26 6.20
CA GLN A 96 -9.69 0.02 7.08
C GLN A 96 -9.40 -1.12 8.06
N PRO A 97 -9.81 -0.99 9.33
CA PRO A 97 -10.69 0.04 9.91
C PRO A 97 -9.98 1.31 10.40
N ASP A 98 -8.70 1.48 10.16
CA ASP A 98 -7.96 2.65 10.60
C ASP A 98 -8.44 3.94 9.97
N PHE A 99 -8.36 5.03 10.70
CA PHE A 99 -8.68 6.37 10.23
C PHE A 99 -7.90 7.44 10.99
N THR A 100 -7.82 8.63 10.45
CA THR A 100 -7.20 9.79 11.10
C THR A 100 -8.21 10.92 11.28
N TRP A 101 -7.96 11.78 12.25
CA TRP A 101 -8.78 12.93 12.54
C TRP A 101 -8.19 14.21 11.96
N LEU A 102 -9.07 15.08 11.46
CA LEU A 102 -8.78 16.49 11.30
C LEU A 102 -9.48 17.24 12.43
N LYS A 103 -8.69 17.93 13.26
CA LYS A 103 -9.22 18.79 14.31
C LYS A 103 -9.75 20.08 13.71
N PRO A 104 -10.62 20.82 14.41
CA PRO A 104 -11.00 22.17 13.99
C PRO A 104 -9.76 23.05 13.75
N PHE A 105 -9.72 23.75 12.62
CA PHE A 105 -8.59 24.58 12.15
C PHE A 105 -7.31 23.83 11.82
N GLU A 106 -7.30 22.50 11.84
CA GLU A 106 -6.18 21.70 11.37
C GLU A 106 -6.24 21.55 9.85
N GLU A 107 -5.09 21.70 9.19
CA GLU A 107 -4.91 21.49 7.76
C GLU A 107 -3.86 20.40 7.55
N LYS A 108 -4.12 19.49 6.59
CA LYS A 108 -3.16 18.51 6.11
C LYS A 108 -3.06 18.62 4.60
N THR A 109 -1.84 18.71 4.10
CA THR A 109 -1.55 18.82 2.67
C THR A 109 -0.79 17.59 2.20
N PHE A 110 -1.14 17.06 1.03
CA PHE A 110 -0.46 15.92 0.42
C PHE A 110 -0.51 15.99 -1.10
N LYS A 111 0.34 15.18 -1.76
CA LYS A 111 0.37 15.05 -3.22
C LYS A 111 0.20 13.59 -3.60
N GLN A 112 -0.58 13.35 -4.62
CA GLN A 112 -0.78 12.05 -5.24
C GLN A 112 -0.70 12.24 -6.76
N TYR A 113 -0.10 11.27 -7.45
CA TYR A 113 0.07 11.29 -8.88
C TYR A 113 -0.58 10.04 -9.49
N PHE A 114 -1.43 10.24 -10.48
CA PHE A 114 -2.01 9.16 -11.27
C PHE A 114 -1.32 9.16 -12.64
N MET A 115 -0.69 8.04 -12.99
CA MET A 115 0.16 7.97 -14.16
C MET A 115 -0.26 6.80 -15.05
N PRO A 116 -0.85 7.06 -16.23
CA PRO A 116 -1.03 6.02 -17.23
C PRO A 116 0.34 5.62 -17.79
N TYR A 117 0.50 4.34 -18.12
CA TYR A 117 1.71 3.82 -18.72
C TYR A 117 1.40 2.68 -19.70
N LYS A 118 2.38 2.34 -20.53
CA LYS A 118 2.25 1.28 -21.55
C LYS A 118 3.48 0.37 -21.57
N ALA A 119 3.29 -0.86 -22.04
CA ALA A 119 4.30 -1.85 -22.41
C ALA A 119 5.22 -2.40 -21.30
N VAL A 120 5.27 -1.81 -20.11
CA VAL A 120 6.21 -2.24 -19.03
C VAL A 120 5.81 -3.57 -18.40
N GLY A 121 4.54 -3.95 -18.49
CA GLY A 121 4.04 -5.13 -17.78
C GLY A 121 3.89 -4.87 -16.27
N GLN A 122 4.31 -5.84 -15.48
CA GLN A 122 4.22 -5.76 -14.03
C GLN A 122 5.35 -4.92 -13.44
N VAL A 123 5.04 -3.69 -13.08
CA VAL A 123 5.99 -2.76 -12.48
C VAL A 123 6.48 -3.27 -11.13
N LYS A 124 7.79 -3.27 -10.91
CA LYS A 124 8.43 -3.66 -9.65
C LYS A 124 8.65 -2.48 -8.72
N ASN A 125 8.97 -1.31 -9.30
CA ASN A 125 9.00 -0.04 -8.59
C ASN A 125 8.71 1.11 -9.55
N ALA A 126 8.13 2.18 -9.02
CA ALA A 126 7.82 3.40 -9.75
C ALA A 126 8.03 4.64 -8.89
N THR A 127 8.47 5.70 -9.54
CA THR A 127 8.52 7.06 -9.02
C THR A 127 7.72 7.99 -9.95
N ILE A 128 7.68 9.27 -9.67
CA ILE A 128 7.10 10.25 -10.60
C ILE A 128 7.92 10.42 -11.88
N HIS A 129 9.14 9.89 -11.96
CA HIS A 129 10.07 10.03 -13.07
C HIS A 129 10.10 8.80 -13.97
N ALA A 130 10.07 7.61 -13.39
CA ALA A 130 10.24 6.38 -14.15
C ALA A 130 9.60 5.16 -13.48
N LEU A 131 9.31 4.15 -14.31
CA LEU A 131 8.78 2.86 -13.94
C LEU A 131 9.78 1.78 -14.37
N LEU A 132 9.96 0.79 -13.51
CA LEU A 132 10.92 -0.28 -13.73
C LEU A 132 10.24 -1.64 -13.56
N ASN A 133 10.37 -2.50 -14.55
CA ASN A 133 10.12 -3.92 -14.47
C ASN A 133 11.43 -4.69 -14.62
N VAL A 134 11.68 -5.65 -13.74
CA VAL A 134 12.84 -6.54 -13.77
C VAL A 134 12.35 -7.94 -13.45
N GLU A 135 12.64 -8.88 -14.32
CA GLU A 135 12.23 -10.28 -14.14
C GLU A 135 13.39 -11.21 -14.51
N LYS A 136 13.55 -12.26 -13.72
CA LYS A 136 14.45 -13.35 -14.08
C LYS A 136 13.82 -14.18 -15.19
N SER A 137 14.58 -14.49 -16.22
CA SER A 137 14.19 -15.37 -17.32
C SER A 137 15.14 -16.56 -17.46
N ASP A 138 14.80 -17.48 -18.32
CA ASP A 138 15.69 -18.61 -18.67
C ASP A 138 16.92 -18.16 -19.49
N GLN A 139 16.88 -16.97 -20.05
CA GLN A 139 17.95 -16.38 -20.87
C GLN A 139 18.79 -15.34 -20.13
N GLY A 140 18.38 -14.97 -18.92
CA GLY A 140 19.07 -13.96 -18.12
C GLY A 140 18.14 -13.09 -17.30
N ILE A 141 18.27 -11.77 -17.43
CA ILE A 141 17.48 -10.77 -16.72
C ILE A 141 16.74 -9.90 -17.74
N TYR A 142 15.43 -10.00 -17.75
CA TYR A 142 14.58 -9.08 -18.49
C TYR A 142 14.46 -7.75 -17.75
N VAL A 143 14.61 -6.65 -18.48
CA VAL A 143 14.39 -5.29 -17.96
C VAL A 143 13.54 -4.48 -18.92
N CYS A 144 12.61 -3.73 -18.35
CA CYS A 144 11.82 -2.74 -19.08
C CYS A 144 11.72 -1.45 -18.27
N VAL A 145 12.03 -0.32 -18.91
CA VAL A 145 12.00 1.03 -18.32
C VAL A 145 11.09 1.92 -19.14
N TYR A 146 10.15 2.58 -18.45
CA TYR A 146 9.33 3.65 -18.99
C TYR A 146 9.62 4.92 -18.20
N ALA A 147 9.69 6.07 -18.86
CA ALA A 147 9.86 7.35 -18.19
C ALA A 147 8.69 8.29 -18.47
N THR A 148 8.40 9.18 -17.54
CA THR A 148 7.29 10.14 -17.62
C THR A 148 7.63 11.38 -18.47
N GLU A 149 8.92 11.58 -18.74
CA GLU A 149 9.47 12.61 -19.63
C GLU A 149 10.69 12.06 -20.38
N GLU A 150 11.27 12.82 -21.32
CA GLU A 150 12.45 12.40 -22.05
C GLU A 150 13.71 12.59 -21.19
N TYR A 151 14.42 11.48 -20.96
CA TYR A 151 15.76 11.44 -20.37
C TYR A 151 16.76 10.92 -21.40
N ARG A 152 17.59 11.83 -21.92
CA ARG A 152 18.74 11.49 -22.78
C ARG A 152 19.94 11.19 -21.93
N ASP A 153 20.75 10.23 -22.36
CA ASP A 153 21.95 9.81 -21.64
C ASP A 153 21.65 9.31 -20.20
N ALA A 154 20.48 8.73 -19.98
CA ALA A 154 20.20 7.98 -18.74
C ALA A 154 20.98 6.65 -18.76
N GLU A 155 21.35 6.16 -17.60
CA GLU A 155 22.06 4.90 -17.44
C GLU A 155 21.21 3.86 -16.73
N VAL A 156 21.12 2.67 -17.29
CA VAL A 156 20.59 1.49 -16.62
C VAL A 156 21.76 0.69 -16.07
N ILE A 157 21.78 0.48 -14.76
CA ILE A 157 22.91 -0.11 -14.03
C ILE A 157 22.40 -1.32 -13.25
N PHE A 158 23.08 -2.45 -13.42
CA PHE A 158 22.83 -3.68 -12.69
C PHE A 158 24.00 -3.98 -11.77
N GLU A 159 23.70 -4.16 -10.48
CA GLU A 159 24.65 -4.57 -9.47
C GLU A 159 24.22 -5.91 -8.88
N TYR A 160 25.10 -6.88 -8.88
CA TYR A 160 24.87 -8.18 -8.23
C TYR A 160 25.89 -8.41 -7.13
N GLN A 161 25.41 -8.64 -5.91
CA GLN A 161 26.25 -8.80 -4.71
C GLN A 161 27.20 -7.60 -4.52
N GLY A 162 26.76 -6.39 -4.84
CA GLY A 162 27.56 -5.16 -4.71
C GLY A 162 28.58 -4.92 -5.83
N THR A 163 28.61 -5.78 -6.87
CA THR A 163 29.48 -5.61 -8.03
C THR A 163 28.62 -5.23 -9.24
N GLU A 164 29.03 -4.21 -9.98
CA GLU A 164 28.40 -3.86 -11.24
C GLU A 164 28.63 -4.97 -12.27
N ILE A 165 27.55 -5.51 -12.82
CA ILE A 165 27.59 -6.58 -13.85
C ILE A 165 27.15 -6.09 -15.21
N TYR A 166 26.42 -4.97 -15.28
CA TYR A 166 25.96 -4.40 -16.53
C TYR A 166 25.70 -2.91 -16.39
N ARG A 167 26.01 -2.16 -17.47
CA ARG A 167 25.67 -0.73 -17.62
C ARG A 167 25.39 -0.42 -19.08
N GLU A 168 24.36 0.35 -19.34
CA GLU A 168 24.04 0.86 -20.67
C GLU A 168 23.49 2.28 -20.59
N THR A 169 23.98 3.14 -21.47
CA THR A 169 23.45 4.48 -21.68
C THR A 169 22.27 4.42 -22.63
N ILE A 170 21.15 4.99 -22.24
CA ILE A 170 19.89 4.92 -22.96
C ILE A 170 19.25 6.30 -23.11
N THR A 171 18.38 6.43 -24.10
CA THR A 171 17.36 7.49 -24.12
C THR A 171 16.01 6.85 -23.87
N VAL A 172 15.30 7.31 -22.85
CA VAL A 172 14.00 6.79 -22.46
C VAL A 172 12.97 7.92 -22.32
N SER A 173 11.73 7.66 -22.75
CA SER A 173 10.64 8.63 -22.72
C SER A 173 9.29 7.90 -22.73
N PRO A 174 8.14 8.60 -22.64
CA PRO A 174 6.83 7.98 -22.84
C PRO A 174 6.66 7.32 -24.23
N GLU A 175 7.36 7.81 -25.23
CA GLU A 175 7.33 7.28 -26.60
C GLU A 175 8.43 6.27 -26.89
N ASN A 176 9.55 6.35 -26.18
CA ASN A 176 10.72 5.50 -26.38
C ASN A 176 11.00 4.69 -25.10
N ILE A 177 10.41 3.51 -25.03
CA ILE A 177 10.55 2.59 -23.89
C ILE A 177 11.84 1.78 -24.08
N PHE A 178 12.63 1.64 -23.02
CA PHE A 178 13.79 0.74 -23.04
C PHE A 178 13.35 -0.65 -22.61
N GLU A 179 13.62 -1.64 -23.46
CA GLU A 179 13.32 -3.06 -23.19
C GLU A 179 14.48 -3.92 -23.66
N LYS A 180 14.98 -4.78 -22.79
CA LYS A 180 16.12 -5.63 -23.09
C LYS A 180 16.18 -6.90 -22.26
N GLU A 181 16.71 -7.96 -22.86
CA GLU A 181 17.17 -9.16 -22.18
C GLU A 181 18.69 -9.08 -21.97
N ILE A 182 19.13 -9.11 -20.73
CA ILE A 182 20.54 -9.07 -20.34
C ILE A 182 20.99 -10.51 -20.10
N PRO A 183 21.99 -11.04 -20.82
CA PRO A 183 22.41 -12.44 -20.74
C PRO A 183 23.27 -12.72 -19.48
N GLU A 184 22.84 -12.21 -18.34
CA GLU A 184 23.51 -12.39 -17.05
C GLU A 184 22.69 -13.34 -16.18
N MET A 185 23.31 -14.44 -15.77
CA MET A 185 22.66 -15.46 -14.95
C MET A 185 22.89 -15.18 -13.47
N ILE A 186 21.80 -14.99 -12.75
CA ILE A 186 21.82 -14.77 -11.29
C ILE A 186 21.15 -15.94 -10.57
N SER A 187 21.71 -16.33 -9.43
CA SER A 187 21.13 -17.39 -8.59
C SER A 187 20.09 -16.85 -7.61
N ASP A 188 20.25 -15.62 -7.13
CA ASP A 188 19.47 -15.02 -6.05
C ASP A 188 19.02 -13.60 -6.45
N GLU A 189 17.74 -13.45 -6.76
CA GLU A 189 17.15 -12.16 -7.18
C GLU A 189 17.27 -11.09 -6.08
N THR A 190 17.30 -11.48 -4.81
CA THR A 190 17.38 -10.53 -3.68
C THR A 190 18.72 -9.79 -3.61
N LYS A 191 19.72 -10.30 -4.31
CA LYS A 191 21.07 -9.71 -4.39
C LYS A 191 21.26 -8.88 -5.66
N LEU A 192 20.27 -8.86 -6.55
CA LEU A 192 20.28 -8.01 -7.73
C LEU A 192 19.66 -6.65 -7.42
N LYS A 193 20.41 -5.59 -7.62
CA LYS A 193 19.93 -4.21 -7.59
C LYS A 193 19.99 -3.64 -9.00
N VAL A 194 18.89 -3.04 -9.45
CA VAL A 194 18.79 -2.35 -10.75
C VAL A 194 18.44 -0.90 -10.51
N ARG A 195 19.20 0.01 -11.13
CA ARG A 195 18.97 1.46 -11.03
C ARG A 195 18.88 2.07 -12.40
N VAL A 196 18.01 3.06 -12.53
CA VAL A 196 17.99 3.98 -13.68
C VAL A 196 18.41 5.35 -13.19
N VAL A 197 19.50 5.86 -13.71
CA VAL A 197 20.13 7.10 -13.24
C VAL A 197 20.24 8.09 -14.40
N HIS A 198 19.94 9.36 -14.14
CA HIS A 198 20.18 10.43 -15.08
C HIS A 198 20.96 11.54 -14.41
N LYS A 199 22.18 11.80 -14.90
CA LYS A 199 23.16 12.65 -14.22
C LYS A 199 23.40 12.11 -12.80
N ASP A 200 23.17 12.91 -11.77
CA ASP A 200 23.38 12.52 -10.37
C ASP A 200 22.09 12.04 -9.67
N ASN A 201 20.97 11.92 -10.42
CA ASN A 201 19.67 11.58 -9.84
C ASN A 201 19.27 10.15 -10.18
N VAL A 202 18.89 9.37 -9.18
CA VAL A 202 18.25 8.07 -9.36
C VAL A 202 16.79 8.32 -9.73
N LEU A 203 16.41 7.95 -10.96
CA LEU A 203 15.03 8.06 -11.44
C LEU A 203 14.14 6.99 -10.82
N VAL A 204 14.64 5.76 -10.77
CA VAL A 204 13.98 4.62 -10.12
C VAL A 204 15.03 3.55 -9.81
N GLU A 205 14.83 2.80 -8.73
CA GLU A 205 15.66 1.65 -8.40
C GLU A 205 14.82 0.49 -7.87
N TYR A 206 15.28 -0.72 -8.03
CA TYR A 206 14.62 -1.92 -7.51
C TYR A 206 15.63 -2.96 -7.06
N GLN A 207 15.32 -3.58 -5.94
CA GLN A 207 15.97 -4.79 -5.45
C GLN A 207 14.88 -5.67 -4.84
N ALA A 208 14.81 -6.94 -5.24
CA ALA A 208 13.82 -7.86 -4.69
C ALA A 208 14.02 -8.06 -3.19
N GLU A 209 12.94 -8.08 -2.43
CA GLU A 209 12.96 -8.43 -1.01
C GLU A 209 13.00 -9.97 -0.85
N PRO A 210 13.63 -10.47 0.24
CA PRO A 210 13.53 -11.88 0.59
C PRO A 210 12.07 -12.31 0.72
N LYS A 211 11.74 -13.50 0.20
CA LYS A 211 10.41 -14.11 0.32
C LYS A 211 10.24 -14.76 1.69
N GLU A 212 10.29 -13.96 2.73
CA GLU A 212 10.02 -14.42 4.09
C GLU A 212 8.54 -14.18 4.40
N ILE A 213 7.84 -15.25 4.80
CA ILE A 213 6.49 -15.14 5.35
C ILE A 213 6.66 -14.95 6.86
N PRO A 214 6.40 -13.76 7.42
CA PRO A 214 6.51 -13.54 8.85
C PRO A 214 5.42 -14.33 9.58
N GLU A 215 5.63 -14.54 10.88
CA GLU A 215 4.62 -15.10 11.75
C GLU A 215 3.33 -14.26 11.70
N LEU A 216 2.19 -14.94 11.66
CA LEU A 216 0.88 -14.28 11.69
C LEU A 216 0.75 -13.43 12.97
N ALA A 217 0.39 -12.17 12.81
CA ALA A 217 -0.03 -11.38 13.96
C ALA A 217 -1.24 -12.07 14.63
N GLU A 218 -1.28 -12.05 15.95
CA GLU A 218 -2.47 -12.53 16.67
C GLU A 218 -3.71 -11.73 16.23
N PRO A 219 -4.87 -12.42 16.08
CA PRO A 219 -6.11 -11.71 15.79
C PRO A 219 -6.37 -10.62 16.84
N ALA A 220 -6.95 -9.51 16.40
CA ALA A 220 -7.40 -8.46 17.32
C ALA A 220 -8.35 -9.06 18.37
N LYS A 221 -8.08 -8.79 19.64
CA LYS A 221 -8.90 -9.22 20.76
C LYS A 221 -9.89 -8.11 21.09
N ALA A 222 -11.10 -8.49 21.51
CA ALA A 222 -12.06 -7.52 22.03
C ALA A 222 -11.46 -6.79 23.25
N ALA A 223 -11.85 -5.53 23.43
CA ALA A 223 -11.45 -4.78 24.61
C ALA A 223 -11.92 -5.53 25.88
N LYS A 224 -11.06 -5.60 26.89
CA LYS A 224 -11.40 -6.16 28.20
C LYS A 224 -12.45 -5.28 28.89
N ASP A 225 -13.17 -5.84 29.82
CA ASP A 225 -14.03 -5.03 30.66
C ASP A 225 -13.20 -3.99 31.45
N PRO A 226 -13.72 -2.75 31.65
CA PRO A 226 -12.93 -1.68 32.26
C PRO A 226 -12.31 -2.05 33.61
N GLU A 227 -13.02 -2.82 34.42
CA GLU A 227 -12.57 -3.28 35.74
C GLU A 227 -11.39 -4.26 35.68
N GLU A 228 -11.26 -4.99 34.58
CA GLU A 228 -10.15 -5.95 34.32
C GLU A 228 -8.88 -5.28 33.86
N ILE A 229 -8.96 -4.03 33.39
CA ILE A 229 -7.80 -3.26 32.95
C ILE A 229 -7.02 -2.75 34.15
N MET A 230 -5.73 -3.01 34.20
CA MET A 230 -4.93 -2.77 35.39
C MET A 230 -4.51 -1.31 35.60
N THR A 231 -4.34 -0.53 34.54
CA THR A 231 -3.78 0.83 34.61
C THR A 231 -4.71 1.88 34.03
N ASN A 232 -4.63 3.11 34.54
CA ASN A 232 -5.34 4.26 33.97
C ASN A 232 -4.83 4.60 32.55
N GLU A 233 -3.56 4.34 32.27
CA GLU A 233 -3.00 4.48 30.93
C GLU A 233 -3.74 3.61 29.91
N GLU A 234 -3.89 2.32 30.23
CA GLU A 234 -4.56 1.36 29.36
C GLU A 234 -6.06 1.67 29.24
N LEU A 235 -6.72 2.11 30.32
CA LEU A 235 -8.10 2.60 30.29
C LEU A 235 -8.25 3.80 29.35
N TYR A 236 -7.36 4.78 29.46
CA TYR A 236 -7.33 5.94 28.57
C TYR A 236 -7.15 5.57 27.10
N LEU A 237 -6.15 4.73 26.81
CA LEU A 237 -5.86 4.31 25.44
C LEU A 237 -6.98 3.47 24.84
N THR A 238 -7.58 2.58 25.64
CA THR A 238 -8.71 1.76 25.20
C THR A 238 -9.95 2.62 24.92
N GLY A 239 -10.25 3.56 25.81
CA GLY A 239 -11.35 4.52 25.62
C GLY A 239 -11.16 5.36 24.35
N GLN A 240 -9.95 5.88 24.12
CA GLN A 240 -9.61 6.63 22.90
C GLN A 240 -9.76 5.76 21.64
N HIS A 241 -9.26 4.55 21.69
CA HIS A 241 -9.35 3.63 20.56
C HIS A 241 -10.80 3.37 20.17
N ILE A 242 -11.66 3.02 21.15
CA ILE A 242 -13.10 2.80 20.93
C ILE A 242 -13.78 4.05 20.37
N GLU A 243 -13.45 5.24 20.89
CA GLU A 243 -13.99 6.50 20.39
C GLU A 243 -13.56 6.79 18.95
N GLN A 244 -12.28 6.56 18.64
CA GLN A 244 -11.72 6.79 17.29
C GLN A 244 -12.33 5.85 16.24
N TYR A 245 -12.46 4.58 16.56
CA TYR A 245 -13.06 3.59 15.67
C TYR A 245 -14.58 3.62 15.65
N ARG A 246 -15.22 4.43 16.50
CA ARG A 246 -16.68 4.48 16.64
C ARG A 246 -17.28 3.08 16.73
N HIS A 247 -16.76 2.30 17.67
CA HIS A 247 -17.14 0.90 17.82
C HIS A 247 -18.67 0.76 17.96
N ALA A 248 -19.26 -0.21 17.25
CA ALA A 248 -20.71 -0.35 17.16
C ALA A 248 -21.37 -0.77 18.48
N THR A 249 -20.64 -1.51 19.34
CA THR A 249 -21.18 -2.13 20.55
C THR A 249 -20.49 -1.69 21.83
N TYR A 250 -19.26 -1.18 21.75
CA TYR A 250 -18.52 -0.68 22.90
C TYR A 250 -18.59 0.86 22.93
N LEU A 251 -18.80 1.41 24.12
CA LEU A 251 -18.74 2.85 24.35
C LEU A 251 -17.45 3.20 25.08
N PRO A 252 -16.84 4.36 24.82
CA PRO A 252 -15.65 4.81 25.54
C PRO A 252 -15.93 5.23 26.99
N ASP A 253 -17.20 5.62 27.28
CA ASP A 253 -17.59 6.14 28.60
C ASP A 253 -17.21 5.22 29.77
N PRO A 254 -17.50 3.89 29.80
CA PRO A 254 -17.14 3.01 30.89
C PRO A 254 -15.65 3.02 31.20
N TYR A 255 -14.80 3.10 30.18
CA TYR A 255 -13.35 3.11 30.35
C TYR A 255 -12.84 4.41 30.98
N TYR A 256 -13.35 5.55 30.51
CA TYR A 256 -13.00 6.84 31.10
C TYR A 256 -13.53 6.96 32.53
N LEU A 257 -14.76 6.52 32.78
CA LEU A 257 -15.38 6.56 34.13
C LEU A 257 -14.64 5.66 35.11
N GLU A 258 -14.23 4.46 34.73
CA GLU A 258 -13.44 3.60 35.61
C GLU A 258 -12.08 4.22 35.92
N GLY A 259 -11.44 4.85 34.95
CA GLY A 259 -10.18 5.58 35.17
C GLY A 259 -10.36 6.76 36.14
N LEU A 260 -11.40 7.56 35.98
CA LEU A 260 -11.72 8.68 36.89
C LEU A 260 -12.15 8.23 38.27
N LYS A 261 -12.78 7.06 38.40
CA LYS A 261 -13.08 6.46 39.68
C LYS A 261 -11.83 6.08 40.46
N ARG A 262 -10.77 5.63 39.78
CA ARG A 262 -9.47 5.29 40.38
C ARG A 262 -8.65 6.52 40.71
N ASP A 263 -8.60 7.46 39.78
CA ASP A 263 -7.92 8.74 39.91
C ASP A 263 -8.75 9.86 39.28
N GLY A 264 -9.52 10.56 40.08
CA GLY A 264 -10.31 11.70 39.61
C GLY A 264 -9.51 12.89 39.13
N GLY A 265 -8.20 12.91 39.39
CA GLY A 265 -7.25 13.95 38.93
C GLY A 265 -6.50 13.59 37.64
N ASP A 266 -6.74 12.45 37.02
CA ASP A 266 -6.08 12.08 35.78
C ASP A 266 -6.42 13.08 34.66
N ILE A 267 -5.43 13.89 34.31
CA ILE A 267 -5.58 15.00 33.34
C ILE A 267 -5.96 14.50 31.95
N ARG A 268 -5.41 13.36 31.53
CA ARG A 268 -5.65 12.82 30.18
C ARG A 268 -7.07 12.32 30.04
N ILE A 269 -7.54 11.55 31.04
CA ILE A 269 -8.90 11.00 31.04
C ILE A 269 -9.92 12.12 31.19
N ASN A 270 -9.70 13.10 32.07
CA ASN A 270 -10.58 14.28 32.20
C ASN A 270 -10.70 15.03 30.87
N ASN A 271 -9.58 15.27 30.19
CA ASN A 271 -9.60 15.95 28.90
C ASN A 271 -10.29 15.12 27.80
N ALA A 272 -10.02 13.83 27.73
CA ALA A 272 -10.65 12.95 26.74
C ALA A 272 -12.16 12.83 26.97
N TYR A 273 -12.58 12.59 28.22
CA TYR A 273 -13.99 12.47 28.55
C TYR A 273 -14.74 13.80 28.40
N GLY A 274 -14.15 14.90 28.81
CA GLY A 274 -14.71 16.23 28.59
C GLY A 274 -14.89 16.55 27.10
N LEU A 275 -13.91 16.19 26.27
CA LEU A 275 -14.00 16.35 24.82
C LEU A 275 -15.09 15.45 24.20
N LEU A 276 -15.23 14.21 24.68
CA LEU A 276 -16.32 13.32 24.28
C LEU A 276 -17.69 13.91 24.62
N LYS A 277 -17.85 14.46 25.84
CA LYS A 277 -19.08 15.15 26.27
C LYS A 277 -19.38 16.38 25.41
N LEU A 278 -18.35 17.20 25.14
CA LEU A 278 -18.47 18.36 24.26
C LEU A 278 -18.98 17.97 22.85
N ARG A 279 -18.42 16.94 22.26
CA ARG A 279 -18.85 16.44 20.93
C ARG A 279 -20.29 15.93 20.91
N ARG A 280 -20.78 15.44 22.04
CA ARG A 280 -22.17 14.98 22.20
C ARG A 280 -23.13 16.08 22.58
N GLY A 281 -22.68 17.33 22.74
CA GLY A 281 -23.51 18.45 23.16
C GLY A 281 -23.86 18.48 24.64
N CYS A 282 -23.18 17.69 25.48
CA CYS A 282 -23.39 17.61 26.90
C CYS A 282 -22.63 18.73 27.65
N PHE A 283 -22.93 19.99 27.34
CA PHE A 283 -22.16 21.18 27.78
C PHE A 283 -22.24 21.47 29.28
N LYS A 284 -23.08 20.80 30.03
CA LYS A 284 -23.29 21.00 31.50
C LYS A 284 -22.66 19.90 32.33
N GLU A 285 -22.17 18.89 31.69
CA GLU A 285 -21.48 17.75 32.29
C GLU A 285 -19.96 17.90 32.15
#